data_bbbe32a09f78a050c16e49adcb1899df
#
_entry.id   bbbe32a09f78a050c16e49adcb1899df
#
_cell.length_a   1.000
_cell.length_b   1.000
_cell.length_c   1.000
_cell.angle_alpha   90.00
_cell.angle_beta   90.00
_cell.angle_gamma   90.00
#
_symmetry.space_group_name_H-M   'P 1'
#
loop_
_entity.id
_entity.type
_entity.pdbx_description
1 polymer ?
#
loop_
_entity_poly.entity_id
_entity_poly.type
_entity_poly.pdbx_seq_one_letter_code
_entity_poly.pdbx_strand_id
1 'polypeptide(L)'
;MKEVSVVLNGFRRPFSLEKQYNAVKARTVPAKEIFMWKNHPENETQFDFSKYTDLAISSNNANYGVWARFAFALNTTSEYICVLDDDTIPSEKWFENCIHCIENENNGLYGTIGVIFNDLDYRSYIRHGWANPNEETKEVDIVGHSWFFHRDLLGAFWRESTVPVSHLCGEDMHFSYDIQKYLDLKTYGPPHPKDDKSLWGSDPELANRFGVDKDAISVNHHSSIFGTSLKHYHSKGFKLLNI
;
A
#
# COMPACT_ATOMS: atom_id res chain seq x y z
N MET A 1 14.95 1.52 -19.32
CA MET A 1 13.78 2.24 -18.74
C MET A 1 13.35 1.45 -17.55
N LYS A 2 13.09 2.08 -16.40
CA LYS A 2 12.64 1.37 -15.20
C LYS A 2 11.24 0.80 -15.41
N GLU A 3 11.04 -0.42 -14.95
CA GLU A 3 9.79 -1.15 -15.15
C GLU A 3 9.04 -1.26 -13.84
N VAL A 4 7.74 -0.98 -13.85
CA VAL A 4 6.84 -1.05 -12.70
C VAL A 4 5.70 -2.02 -13.00
N SER A 5 5.47 -2.98 -12.14
CA SER A 5 4.23 -3.76 -12.10
C SER A 5 3.30 -3.19 -11.04
N VAL A 6 2.04 -3.05 -11.36
CA VAL A 6 1.03 -2.53 -10.44
C VAL A 6 0.06 -3.64 -10.06
N VAL A 7 -0.23 -3.76 -8.76
CA VAL A 7 -1.23 -4.69 -8.24
C VAL A 7 -2.38 -3.89 -7.63
N LEU A 8 -3.52 -3.96 -8.27
CA LEU A 8 -4.77 -3.36 -7.82
C LEU A 8 -5.53 -4.34 -6.92
N ASN A 9 -6.27 -3.81 -5.97
CA ASN A 9 -7.17 -4.57 -5.13
C ASN A 9 -8.62 -4.23 -5.50
N GLY A 10 -9.46 -5.23 -5.70
CA GLY A 10 -10.89 -5.04 -5.93
C GLY A 10 -11.70 -5.82 -4.91
N PHE A 11 -12.45 -5.12 -4.06
CA PHE A 11 -13.27 -5.76 -3.02
C PHE A 11 -14.72 -5.31 -3.07
N ARG A 12 -15.03 -4.10 -2.65
CA ARG A 12 -16.40 -3.56 -2.56
C ARG A 12 -16.63 -2.28 -3.34
N ARG A 13 -15.58 -1.75 -4.03
CA ARG A 13 -15.60 -0.46 -4.72
C ARG A 13 -15.34 -0.59 -6.22
N PRO A 14 -16.26 -1.23 -7.01
CA PRO A 14 -16.06 -1.39 -8.45
C PRO A 14 -16.01 -0.03 -9.18
N PHE A 15 -16.62 1.01 -8.62
CA PHE A 15 -16.66 2.35 -9.18
C PHE A 15 -15.33 3.10 -9.10
N SER A 16 -14.38 2.66 -8.24
CA SER A 16 -13.04 3.25 -8.16
C SER A 16 -12.11 2.70 -9.22
N LEU A 17 -12.36 1.50 -9.74
CA LEU A 17 -11.47 0.78 -10.65
C LEU A 17 -11.13 1.58 -11.90
N GLU A 18 -12.11 2.19 -12.56
CA GLU A 18 -11.86 2.94 -13.79
C GLU A 18 -10.94 4.14 -13.56
N LYS A 19 -11.15 4.87 -12.46
CA LYS A 19 -10.29 6.01 -12.09
C LYS A 19 -8.89 5.55 -11.76
N GLN A 20 -8.77 4.47 -10.98
CA GLN A 20 -7.48 3.92 -10.58
C GLN A 20 -6.70 3.37 -11.77
N TYR A 21 -7.34 2.59 -12.64
CA TYR A 21 -6.74 2.07 -13.86
C TYR A 21 -6.26 3.20 -14.79
N ASN A 22 -7.11 4.19 -15.05
CA ASN A 22 -6.74 5.34 -15.89
C ASN A 22 -5.60 6.15 -15.26
N ALA A 23 -5.62 6.33 -13.95
CA ALA A 23 -4.53 6.96 -13.24
C ALA A 23 -3.23 6.19 -13.41
N VAL A 24 -3.22 4.88 -13.27
CA VAL A 24 -2.04 4.02 -13.47
C VAL A 24 -1.53 4.08 -14.91
N LYS A 25 -2.40 4.10 -15.89
CA LYS A 25 -2.04 4.21 -17.33
C LYS A 25 -1.45 5.57 -17.72
N ALA A 26 -1.79 6.63 -17.01
CA ALA A 26 -1.37 8.00 -17.29
C ALA A 26 -0.05 8.42 -16.62
N ARG A 27 0.74 7.47 -16.06
CA ARG A 27 1.99 7.77 -15.35
C ARG A 27 3.12 8.19 -16.29
N THR A 28 4.01 9.07 -15.78
CA THR A 28 5.27 9.45 -16.49
C THR A 28 6.18 8.24 -16.67
N VAL A 29 6.22 7.35 -15.67
CA VAL A 29 6.79 6.01 -15.79
C VAL A 29 5.63 5.03 -16.01
N PRO A 30 5.50 4.45 -17.21
CA PRO A 30 4.36 3.58 -17.52
C PRO A 30 4.43 2.26 -16.73
N ALA A 31 3.26 1.78 -16.30
CA ALA A 31 3.14 0.43 -15.78
C ALA A 31 3.35 -0.58 -16.93
N LYS A 32 4.30 -1.51 -16.77
CA LYS A 32 4.54 -2.61 -17.70
C LYS A 32 3.46 -3.67 -17.60
N GLU A 33 3.01 -3.94 -16.38
CA GLU A 33 2.02 -4.96 -16.06
C GLU A 33 1.02 -4.36 -15.06
N ILE A 34 -0.24 -4.67 -15.24
CA ILE A 34 -1.31 -4.31 -14.29
C ILE A 34 -2.04 -5.57 -13.90
N PHE A 35 -2.00 -5.90 -12.63
CA PHE A 35 -2.64 -7.05 -12.01
C PHE A 35 -3.82 -6.59 -11.17
N MET A 36 -4.89 -7.36 -11.12
CA MET A 36 -6.05 -7.12 -10.27
C MET A 36 -6.35 -8.35 -9.44
N TRP A 37 -6.18 -8.23 -8.12
CA TRP A 37 -6.72 -9.21 -7.19
C TRP A 37 -8.18 -8.84 -6.87
N LYS A 38 -9.13 -9.57 -7.46
CA LYS A 38 -10.53 -9.44 -7.10
C LYS A 38 -10.81 -10.34 -5.91
N ASN A 39 -10.81 -9.76 -4.71
CA ASN A 39 -11.21 -10.45 -3.51
C ASN A 39 -12.73 -10.62 -3.47
N HIS A 40 -13.21 -11.76 -2.93
CA HIS A 40 -14.65 -12.02 -2.88
C HIS A 40 -15.30 -11.27 -1.72
N PRO A 41 -16.22 -10.33 -1.98
CA PRO A 41 -17.03 -9.75 -0.93
C PRO A 41 -18.17 -10.70 -0.55
N GLU A 42 -18.65 -10.61 0.68
CA GLU A 42 -19.81 -11.38 1.16
C GLU A 42 -21.10 -11.05 0.39
N ASN A 43 -21.19 -9.85 -0.17
CA ASN A 43 -22.25 -9.42 -1.07
C ASN A 43 -21.68 -9.22 -2.46
N GLU A 44 -22.29 -9.83 -3.48
CA GLU A 44 -21.82 -9.73 -4.86
C GLU A 44 -21.72 -8.28 -5.31
N THR A 45 -20.48 -7.80 -5.42
CA THR A 45 -20.18 -6.56 -6.10
C THR A 45 -19.71 -6.91 -7.50
N GLN A 46 -20.47 -6.50 -8.50
CA GLN A 46 -20.14 -6.78 -9.88
C GLN A 46 -19.05 -5.81 -10.36
N PHE A 47 -17.93 -6.39 -10.79
CA PHE A 47 -16.87 -5.68 -11.51
C PHE A 47 -17.04 -5.95 -13.00
N ASP A 48 -17.13 -4.89 -13.80
CA ASP A 48 -17.09 -5.00 -15.26
C ASP A 48 -15.62 -4.88 -15.73
N PHE A 49 -15.04 -6.01 -16.08
CA PHE A 49 -13.67 -6.08 -16.59
C PHE A 49 -13.56 -6.02 -18.11
N SER A 50 -14.66 -5.97 -18.84
CA SER A 50 -14.68 -6.01 -20.32
C SER A 50 -13.90 -4.88 -21.00
N LYS A 51 -13.74 -3.76 -20.28
CA LYS A 51 -13.01 -2.57 -20.74
C LYS A 51 -11.49 -2.68 -20.62
N TYR A 52 -10.96 -3.65 -19.85
CA TYR A 52 -9.56 -3.67 -19.41
C TYR A 52 -8.83 -4.89 -19.99
N THR A 53 -8.49 -4.82 -21.29
CA THR A 53 -7.91 -5.95 -22.03
C THR A 53 -6.48 -6.29 -21.67
N ASP A 54 -5.77 -5.37 -21.02
CA ASP A 54 -4.38 -5.53 -20.56
C ASP A 54 -4.28 -5.72 -19.03
N LEU A 55 -5.42 -5.96 -18.36
CA LEU A 55 -5.49 -6.21 -16.93
C LEU A 55 -5.46 -7.73 -16.67
N ALA A 56 -4.41 -8.21 -15.99
CA ALA A 56 -4.34 -9.58 -15.53
C ALA A 56 -5.17 -9.76 -14.25
N ILE A 57 -6.24 -10.55 -14.33
CA ILE A 57 -7.22 -10.64 -13.24
C ILE A 57 -7.17 -12.01 -12.57
N SER A 58 -7.02 -12.03 -11.24
CA SER A 58 -7.33 -13.18 -10.40
C SER A 58 -8.64 -12.94 -9.66
N SER A 59 -9.64 -13.76 -9.91
CA SER A 59 -10.93 -13.71 -9.22
C SER A 59 -11.13 -14.98 -8.40
N ASN A 60 -11.63 -14.84 -7.20
CA ASN A 60 -11.82 -15.95 -6.28
C ASN A 60 -13.20 -15.88 -5.60
N ASN A 61 -13.61 -16.96 -4.96
CA ASN A 61 -14.89 -17.13 -4.31
C ASN A 61 -14.82 -17.09 -2.78
N ALA A 62 -13.72 -16.60 -2.23
CA ALA A 62 -13.51 -16.44 -0.80
C ALA A 62 -12.81 -15.12 -0.50
N ASN A 63 -13.02 -14.57 0.69
CA ASN A 63 -12.30 -13.40 1.18
C ASN A 63 -10.97 -13.84 1.79
N TYR A 64 -9.87 -13.56 1.10
CA TYR A 64 -8.51 -13.83 1.57
C TYR A 64 -7.85 -12.63 2.29
N GLY A 65 -8.65 -11.61 2.60
CA GLY A 65 -8.18 -10.43 3.31
C GLY A 65 -7.19 -9.58 2.50
N VAL A 66 -6.38 -8.82 3.21
CA VAL A 66 -5.45 -7.84 2.62
C VAL A 66 -4.15 -8.46 2.10
N TRP A 67 -3.83 -9.70 2.50
CA TRP A 67 -2.56 -10.37 2.20
C TRP A 67 -2.47 -10.90 0.77
N ALA A 68 -3.59 -11.31 0.21
CA ALA A 68 -3.64 -12.03 -1.06
C ALA A 68 -3.11 -11.20 -2.24
N ARG A 69 -3.25 -9.88 -2.22
CA ARG A 69 -2.68 -9.00 -3.24
C ARG A 69 -1.14 -9.04 -3.27
N PHE A 70 -0.49 -9.23 -2.13
CA PHE A 70 0.96 -9.44 -2.07
C PHE A 70 1.37 -10.83 -2.55
N ALA A 71 0.53 -11.87 -2.36
CA ALA A 71 0.75 -13.18 -2.96
C ALA A 71 0.60 -13.11 -4.48
N PHE A 72 -0.37 -12.36 -4.98
CA PHE A 72 -0.54 -12.17 -6.43
C PHE A 72 0.62 -11.37 -7.03
N ALA A 73 1.22 -10.46 -6.28
CA ALA A 73 2.42 -9.71 -6.67
C ALA A 73 3.64 -10.60 -6.98
N LEU A 74 3.70 -11.82 -6.46
CA LEU A 74 4.76 -12.79 -6.80
C LEU A 74 4.80 -13.16 -8.30
N ASN A 75 3.70 -12.95 -9.02
CA ASN A 75 3.63 -13.22 -10.47
C ASN A 75 4.16 -12.05 -11.33
N THR A 76 4.50 -10.92 -10.75
CA THR A 76 5.03 -9.77 -11.48
C THR A 76 6.45 -10.01 -11.97
N THR A 77 6.85 -9.36 -13.06
CA THR A 77 8.18 -9.51 -13.66
C THR A 77 9.02 -8.24 -13.63
N SER A 78 8.45 -7.10 -13.28
CA SER A 78 9.15 -5.82 -13.25
C SER A 78 10.11 -5.69 -12.07
N GLU A 79 11.05 -4.75 -12.17
CA GLU A 79 12.02 -4.41 -11.15
C GLU A 79 11.35 -3.82 -9.90
N TYR A 80 10.33 -2.97 -10.11
CA TYR A 80 9.55 -2.35 -9.05
C TYR A 80 8.11 -2.84 -9.03
N ILE A 81 7.53 -2.89 -7.85
CA ILE A 81 6.13 -3.26 -7.61
C ILE A 81 5.44 -2.12 -6.87
N CYS A 82 4.25 -1.78 -7.33
CA CYS A 82 3.33 -0.88 -6.64
C CYS A 82 2.03 -1.61 -6.31
N VAL A 83 1.75 -1.84 -5.04
CA VAL A 83 0.46 -2.38 -4.58
C VAL A 83 -0.41 -1.20 -4.14
N LEU A 84 -1.67 -1.14 -4.59
CA LEU A 84 -2.60 -0.05 -4.31
C LEU A 84 -3.85 -0.56 -3.60
N ASP A 85 -4.32 0.20 -2.58
CA ASP A 85 -5.66 0.04 -2.04
C ASP A 85 -6.72 0.48 -3.06
N ASP A 86 -7.95 -0.03 -2.94
CA ASP A 86 -9.04 0.24 -3.88
C ASP A 86 -9.60 1.69 -3.80
N ASP A 87 -9.11 2.49 -2.87
CA ASP A 87 -9.40 3.92 -2.69
C ASP A 87 -8.22 4.84 -3.05
N THR A 88 -7.11 4.30 -3.54
CA THR A 88 -5.88 5.03 -3.82
C THR A 88 -5.75 5.35 -5.31
N ILE A 89 -5.73 6.64 -5.63
CA ILE A 89 -5.61 7.15 -7.01
C ILE A 89 -4.28 7.94 -7.11
N PRO A 90 -3.19 7.30 -7.53
CA PRO A 90 -1.89 7.97 -7.53
C PRO A 90 -1.83 9.11 -8.55
N SER A 91 -1.01 10.14 -8.30
CA SER A 91 -0.75 11.25 -9.21
C SER A 91 0.31 10.88 -10.26
N GLU A 92 0.39 11.63 -11.36
CA GLU A 92 1.12 11.22 -12.58
C GLU A 92 2.60 10.88 -12.40
N LYS A 93 3.30 11.52 -11.45
CA LYS A 93 4.73 11.28 -11.16
C LYS A 93 4.97 10.40 -9.94
N TRP A 94 3.96 9.73 -9.40
CA TRP A 94 4.10 8.91 -8.20
C TRP A 94 5.19 7.84 -8.33
N PHE A 95 5.20 7.09 -9.44
CA PHE A 95 6.21 6.04 -9.65
C PHE A 95 7.60 6.63 -9.81
N GLU A 96 7.73 7.72 -10.56
CA GLU A 96 8.99 8.44 -10.74
C GLU A 96 9.55 8.93 -9.39
N ASN A 97 8.69 9.51 -8.54
CA ASN A 97 9.03 9.95 -7.19
C ASN A 97 9.58 8.80 -6.33
N CYS A 98 8.87 7.68 -6.26
CA CYS A 98 9.31 6.53 -5.47
C CYS A 98 10.61 5.91 -6.02
N ILE A 99 10.76 5.77 -7.34
CA ILE A 99 11.99 5.26 -7.97
C ILE A 99 13.16 6.19 -7.65
N HIS A 100 12.97 7.52 -7.78
CA HIS A 100 14.00 8.49 -7.46
C HIS A 100 14.51 8.32 -6.01
N CYS A 101 13.58 8.21 -5.05
CA CYS A 101 13.94 8.03 -3.64
C CYS A 101 14.68 6.71 -3.39
N ILE A 102 14.23 5.60 -3.98
CA ILE A 102 14.87 4.29 -3.82
C ILE A 102 16.29 4.30 -4.37
N GLU A 103 16.51 4.92 -5.53
CA GLU A 103 17.79 4.85 -6.22
C GLU A 103 18.81 5.89 -5.76
N ASN A 104 18.35 7.06 -5.34
CA ASN A 104 19.23 8.18 -5.07
C ASN A 104 19.33 8.55 -3.58
N GLU A 105 18.39 8.06 -2.74
CA GLU A 105 18.37 8.40 -1.33
C GLU A 105 18.48 7.14 -0.44
N ASN A 106 17.39 6.38 -0.33
CA ASN A 106 17.33 5.25 0.60
C ASN A 106 16.57 4.07 -0.03
N ASN A 107 17.23 2.91 -0.13
CA ASN A 107 16.52 1.69 -0.49
C ASN A 107 15.57 1.28 0.66
N GLY A 108 14.35 0.90 0.33
CA GLY A 108 13.35 0.53 1.33
C GLY A 108 11.94 0.39 0.78
N LEU A 109 10.98 0.37 1.70
CA LEU A 109 9.56 0.35 1.42
C LEU A 109 9.01 1.77 1.42
N TYR A 110 8.31 2.15 0.37
CA TYR A 110 7.70 3.47 0.21
C TYR A 110 6.18 3.37 0.13
N GLY A 111 5.46 4.41 0.57
CA GLY A 111 4.01 4.44 0.48
C GLY A 111 3.39 5.82 0.58
N THR A 112 2.09 5.89 0.31
CA THR A 112 1.35 7.15 0.19
C THR A 112 1.21 7.88 1.53
N ILE A 113 0.91 7.14 2.59
CA ILE A 113 0.79 7.68 3.95
C ILE A 113 1.84 7.02 4.82
N GLY A 114 2.76 7.82 5.36
CA GLY A 114 3.68 7.41 6.40
C GLY A 114 3.10 7.64 7.79
N VAL A 115 3.30 6.68 8.68
CA VAL A 115 2.86 6.75 10.08
C VAL A 115 4.05 6.54 11.01
N ILE A 116 4.20 7.41 12.00
CA ILE A 116 5.14 7.28 13.11
C ILE A 116 4.31 7.18 14.40
N PHE A 117 4.43 6.05 15.10
CA PHE A 117 3.72 5.83 16.36
C PHE A 117 4.42 6.55 17.52
N ASN A 118 3.64 7.20 18.39
CA ASN A 118 4.16 7.84 19.59
C ASN A 118 4.25 6.85 20.77
N ASP A 119 3.41 5.83 20.75
CA ASP A 119 3.34 4.75 21.74
C ASP A 119 2.64 3.52 21.13
N LEU A 120 2.33 2.49 21.93
CA LEU A 120 1.65 1.27 21.48
C LEU A 120 0.11 1.39 21.43
N ASP A 121 -0.44 2.60 21.53
CA ASP A 121 -1.82 2.88 21.12
C ASP A 121 -1.84 3.21 19.63
N TYR A 122 -2.51 2.38 18.84
CA TYR A 122 -2.62 2.57 17.40
C TYR A 122 -3.19 3.94 16.99
N ARG A 123 -3.87 4.66 17.86
CA ARG A 123 -4.41 6.00 17.61
C ARG A 123 -3.43 7.13 17.90
N SER A 124 -2.33 6.84 18.57
CA SER A 124 -1.32 7.80 18.96
C SER A 124 -0.18 7.83 17.93
N TYR A 125 -0.34 8.62 16.88
CA TYR A 125 0.61 8.68 15.77
C TYR A 125 0.70 10.06 15.12
N ILE A 126 1.79 10.26 14.38
CA ILE A 126 1.98 11.36 13.44
C ILE A 126 1.86 10.80 12.03
N ARG A 127 1.18 11.49 11.13
CA ARG A 127 1.08 11.16 9.70
C ARG A 127 1.94 12.07 8.85
N HIS A 128 2.52 11.50 7.80
CA HIS A 128 3.17 12.19 6.69
C HIS A 128 2.54 11.77 5.36
N GLY A 129 2.78 12.54 4.30
CA GLY A 129 2.17 12.34 3.00
C GLY A 129 1.06 13.34 2.74
N TRP A 130 0.06 12.98 1.92
CA TRP A 130 -1.00 13.92 1.56
C TRP A 130 -1.80 14.48 2.75
N ALA A 131 -1.92 13.73 3.84
CA ALA A 131 -2.61 14.18 5.06
C ALA A 131 -1.83 15.23 5.84
N ASN A 132 -0.50 15.21 5.72
CA ASN A 132 0.44 16.14 6.31
C ASN A 132 1.65 16.24 5.36
N PRO A 133 1.63 17.18 4.40
CA PRO A 133 2.63 17.27 3.35
C PRO A 133 4.06 17.35 3.88
N ASN A 134 4.97 16.70 3.17
CA ASN A 134 6.40 16.67 3.46
C ASN A 134 7.20 16.99 2.20
N GLU A 135 8.17 17.89 2.31
CA GLU A 135 9.00 18.33 1.18
C GLU A 135 10.14 17.34 0.88
N GLU A 136 10.55 16.56 1.89
CA GLU A 136 11.63 15.59 1.82
C GLU A 136 11.13 14.20 2.20
N THR A 137 11.87 13.17 1.78
CA THR A 137 11.63 11.78 2.23
C THR A 137 11.68 11.71 3.76
N LYS A 138 10.70 11.04 4.36
CA LYS A 138 10.59 10.85 5.82
C LYS A 138 10.66 9.36 6.14
N GLU A 139 11.59 8.99 7.04
CA GLU A 139 11.57 7.69 7.68
C GLU A 139 10.31 7.59 8.56
N VAL A 140 9.60 6.46 8.46
CA VAL A 140 8.33 6.21 9.16
C VAL A 140 8.28 4.76 9.64
N ASP A 141 7.43 4.47 10.61
CA ASP A 141 7.28 3.10 11.11
C ASP A 141 6.59 2.21 10.09
N ILE A 142 5.51 2.70 9.48
CA ILE A 142 4.73 1.97 8.48
C ILE A 142 4.24 2.91 7.38
N VAL A 143 3.83 2.32 6.25
CA VAL A 143 3.12 3.03 5.18
C VAL A 143 1.80 2.34 4.85
N GLY A 144 0.83 3.12 4.41
CA GLY A 144 -0.49 2.65 3.99
C GLY A 144 -0.96 3.28 2.68
N HIS A 145 -2.13 2.86 2.20
CA HIS A 145 -2.78 3.20 0.95
C HIS A 145 -2.04 2.71 -0.31
N SER A 146 -0.72 2.73 -0.32
CA SER A 146 0.10 2.09 -1.33
C SER A 146 1.39 1.58 -0.73
N TRP A 147 2.00 0.59 -1.42
CA TRP A 147 3.31 0.03 -1.12
C TRP A 147 4.10 0.00 -2.42
N PHE A 148 5.16 0.79 -2.48
CA PHE A 148 6.08 0.84 -3.62
C PHE A 148 7.46 0.37 -3.18
N PHE A 149 8.01 -0.63 -3.88
CA PHE A 149 9.24 -1.29 -3.43
C PHE A 149 9.94 -2.01 -4.57
N HIS A 150 11.25 -2.26 -4.39
CA HIS A 150 11.99 -3.18 -5.25
C HIS A 150 11.48 -4.61 -5.05
N ARG A 151 11.28 -5.34 -6.13
CA ARG A 151 10.67 -6.69 -6.14
C ARG A 151 11.28 -7.67 -5.14
N ASP A 152 12.59 -7.58 -4.90
CA ASP A 152 13.30 -8.49 -3.98
C ASP A 152 12.79 -8.41 -2.53
N LEU A 153 12.11 -7.32 -2.16
CA LEU A 153 11.54 -7.16 -0.82
C LEU A 153 10.37 -8.13 -0.56
N LEU A 154 9.71 -8.65 -1.61
CA LEU A 154 8.68 -9.68 -1.44
C LEU A 154 9.22 -10.95 -0.77
N GLY A 155 10.49 -11.27 -0.96
CA GLY A 155 11.11 -12.41 -0.30
C GLY A 155 11.17 -12.26 1.22
N ALA A 156 11.30 -11.04 1.75
CA ALA A 156 11.23 -10.77 3.18
C ALA A 156 9.78 -10.87 3.68
N PHE A 157 8.82 -10.24 3.00
CA PHE A 157 7.39 -10.26 3.34
C PHE A 157 6.83 -11.68 3.58
N TRP A 158 7.34 -12.70 2.87
CA TRP A 158 6.86 -14.08 2.98
C TRP A 158 7.71 -14.98 3.89
N ARG A 159 8.62 -14.42 4.68
CA ARG A 159 9.46 -15.21 5.61
C ARG A 159 8.75 -15.63 6.88
N GLU A 160 7.75 -14.86 7.32
CA GLU A 160 6.96 -15.18 8.51
C GLU A 160 5.52 -15.52 8.15
N SER A 161 4.77 -16.07 9.11
CA SER A 161 3.34 -16.27 8.97
C SER A 161 2.63 -14.92 8.83
N THR A 162 1.84 -14.79 7.79
CA THR A 162 1.15 -13.55 7.42
C THR A 162 -0.20 -13.36 8.10
N VAL A 163 -0.67 -14.32 8.89
CA VAL A 163 -1.98 -14.25 9.57
C VAL A 163 -1.85 -14.49 11.07
N PRO A 164 -0.97 -13.75 11.77
CA PRO A 164 -0.78 -13.98 13.20
C PRO A 164 -1.91 -13.41 14.05
N VAL A 165 -2.59 -12.37 13.60
CA VAL A 165 -3.60 -11.62 14.35
C VAL A 165 -4.91 -11.53 13.60
N SER A 166 -4.87 -11.11 12.33
CA SER A 166 -6.05 -10.93 11.48
C SER A 166 -5.67 -11.03 10.00
N HIS A 167 -6.56 -11.58 9.14
CA HIS A 167 -6.41 -11.43 7.69
C HIS A 167 -7.06 -10.16 7.15
N LEU A 168 -7.66 -9.35 7.99
CA LEU A 168 -8.31 -8.11 7.58
C LEU A 168 -7.38 -6.89 7.63
N CYS A 169 -6.25 -6.96 8.34
CA CYS A 169 -5.30 -5.85 8.49
C CYS A 169 -3.95 -6.32 9.03
N GLY A 170 -2.96 -5.42 9.05
CA GLY A 170 -1.65 -5.61 9.68
C GLY A 170 -0.55 -5.94 8.67
N GLU A 171 -0.86 -5.97 7.40
CA GLU A 171 0.11 -6.18 6.31
C GLU A 171 1.13 -5.07 6.21
N ASP A 172 0.74 -3.85 6.54
CA ASP A 172 1.59 -2.66 6.63
C ASP A 172 2.68 -2.80 7.71
N MET A 173 2.27 -3.22 8.90
CA MET A 173 3.20 -3.50 10.01
C MET A 173 4.08 -4.70 9.73
N HIS A 174 3.50 -5.76 9.16
CA HIS A 174 4.20 -6.97 8.77
C HIS A 174 5.33 -6.67 7.79
N PHE A 175 5.01 -5.96 6.71
CA PHE A 175 5.99 -5.67 5.69
C PHE A 175 7.14 -4.80 6.24
N SER A 176 6.80 -3.74 6.97
CA SER A 176 7.82 -2.87 7.58
C SER A 176 8.69 -3.62 8.58
N TYR A 177 8.08 -4.48 9.43
CA TYR A 177 8.81 -5.34 10.35
C TYR A 177 9.73 -6.34 9.62
N ASP A 178 9.25 -7.00 8.58
CA ASP A 178 10.03 -8.03 7.90
C ASP A 178 11.22 -7.47 7.13
N ILE A 179 11.09 -6.33 6.46
CA ILE A 179 12.24 -5.68 5.81
C ILE A 179 13.25 -5.17 6.83
N GLN A 180 12.79 -4.65 7.97
CA GLN A 180 13.67 -4.24 9.06
C GLN A 180 14.43 -5.43 9.63
N LYS A 181 13.75 -6.53 9.92
CA LYS A 181 14.31 -7.72 10.56
C LYS A 181 15.27 -8.49 9.68
N TYR A 182 14.92 -8.69 8.41
CA TYR A 182 15.62 -9.61 7.52
C TYR A 182 16.59 -8.94 6.55
N LEU A 183 16.40 -7.67 6.27
CA LEU A 183 17.17 -6.93 5.28
C LEU A 183 17.86 -5.69 5.85
N ASP A 184 17.62 -5.33 7.11
CA ASP A 184 18.08 -4.08 7.74
C ASP A 184 17.67 -2.84 6.92
N LEU A 185 16.49 -2.91 6.31
CA LEU A 185 15.89 -1.83 5.53
C LEU A 185 14.79 -1.14 6.32
N LYS A 186 14.46 0.08 5.89
CA LYS A 186 13.50 0.95 6.56
C LYS A 186 12.30 1.25 5.67
N THR A 187 11.30 1.87 6.26
CA THR A 187 10.08 2.31 5.60
C THR A 187 10.05 3.83 5.50
N TYR A 188 9.57 4.35 4.38
CA TYR A 188 9.64 5.78 4.06
C TYR A 188 8.34 6.30 3.44
N GLY A 189 7.97 7.55 3.81
CA GLY A 189 7.08 8.38 3.03
C GLY A 189 7.91 9.23 2.05
N PRO A 190 7.75 9.10 0.73
CA PRO A 190 8.47 9.95 -0.22
C PRO A 190 7.95 11.40 -0.16
N PRO A 191 8.59 12.35 -0.82
CA PRO A 191 8.10 13.72 -0.88
C PRO A 191 6.64 13.80 -1.35
N HIS A 192 5.83 14.52 -0.56
CA HIS A 192 4.46 14.95 -0.89
C HIS A 192 4.41 16.46 -0.73
N PRO A 193 5.09 17.24 -1.60
CA PRO A 193 5.20 18.68 -1.46
C PRO A 193 3.84 19.34 -1.61
N LYS A 194 3.60 20.37 -0.81
CA LYS A 194 2.31 21.07 -0.80
C LYS A 194 1.95 21.70 -2.14
N ASP A 195 2.96 22.19 -2.83
CA ASP A 195 2.81 22.98 -4.06
C ASP A 195 2.96 22.12 -5.34
N ASP A 196 3.38 20.86 -5.25
CA ASP A 196 3.45 19.93 -6.38
C ASP A 196 2.75 18.61 -6.10
N LYS A 197 1.45 18.59 -6.33
CA LYS A 197 0.63 17.39 -6.15
C LYS A 197 0.86 16.31 -7.21
N SER A 198 1.62 16.58 -8.26
CA SER A 198 1.93 15.55 -9.27
C SER A 198 2.76 14.40 -8.70
N LEU A 199 3.48 14.62 -7.60
CA LEU A 199 4.29 13.65 -6.87
C LEU A 199 3.50 12.81 -5.86
N TRP A 200 2.24 13.14 -5.58
CA TRP A 200 1.47 12.54 -4.49
C TRP A 200 1.04 11.09 -4.80
N GLY A 201 1.03 10.28 -3.75
CA GLY A 201 0.64 8.87 -3.85
C GLY A 201 -0.86 8.64 -3.96
N SER A 202 -1.71 9.63 -3.69
CA SER A 202 -3.15 9.56 -3.87
C SER A 202 -3.78 10.94 -3.98
N ASP A 203 -4.93 11.01 -4.67
CA ASP A 203 -5.85 12.14 -4.56
C ASP A 203 -6.52 12.13 -3.18
N PRO A 204 -6.26 13.16 -2.32
CA PRO A 204 -6.78 13.15 -0.95
C PRO A 204 -8.29 13.31 -0.87
N GLU A 205 -8.95 13.94 -1.84
CA GLU A 205 -10.40 14.11 -1.82
C GLU A 205 -11.11 12.76 -2.00
N LEU A 206 -10.60 11.95 -2.93
CA LEU A 206 -11.12 10.60 -3.17
C LEU A 206 -10.78 9.65 -2.04
N ALA A 207 -9.53 9.68 -1.55
CA ALA A 207 -9.11 8.84 -0.43
C ALA A 207 -9.88 9.14 0.85
N ASN A 208 -10.13 10.41 1.18
CA ASN A 208 -10.95 10.79 2.32
C ASN A 208 -12.41 10.34 2.16
N ARG A 209 -12.97 10.47 0.96
CA ARG A 209 -14.35 10.05 0.69
C ARG A 209 -14.53 8.55 0.89
N PHE A 210 -13.61 7.73 0.42
CA PHE A 210 -13.68 6.28 0.49
C PHE A 210 -13.17 5.73 1.82
N GLY A 211 -12.17 6.37 2.42
CA GLY A 211 -11.60 5.96 3.70
C GLY A 211 -12.55 6.07 4.91
N VAL A 212 -13.70 6.72 4.75
CA VAL A 212 -14.73 6.88 5.79
C VAL A 212 -16.09 6.31 5.38
N ASP A 213 -16.19 5.63 4.24
CA ASP A 213 -17.43 4.99 3.82
C ASP A 213 -17.75 3.73 4.66
N LYS A 214 -18.93 3.16 4.42
CA LYS A 214 -19.39 1.95 5.13
C LYS A 214 -18.51 0.72 4.88
N ASP A 215 -17.68 0.73 3.86
CA ASP A 215 -16.80 -0.38 3.45
C ASP A 215 -15.38 -0.22 3.95
N ALA A 216 -15.05 0.92 4.59
CA ALA A 216 -13.74 1.17 5.16
C ALA A 216 -13.47 0.28 6.38
N ILE A 217 -12.35 -0.45 6.39
CA ILE A 217 -11.95 -1.31 7.50
C ILE A 217 -11.78 -0.50 8.78
N SER A 218 -11.22 0.71 8.69
CA SER A 218 -11.02 1.63 9.80
C SER A 218 -12.32 2.06 10.50
N VAL A 219 -13.45 2.04 9.78
CA VAL A 219 -14.78 2.36 10.32
C VAL A 219 -15.46 1.14 10.92
N ASN A 220 -15.37 -0.01 10.25
CA ASN A 220 -16.10 -1.22 10.63
C ASN A 220 -15.38 -2.11 11.64
N HIS A 221 -14.06 -2.09 11.64
CA HIS A 221 -13.21 -2.87 12.52
C HIS A 221 -12.35 -1.93 13.35
N HIS A 222 -12.82 -1.68 14.58
CA HIS A 222 -12.18 -0.75 15.51
C HIS A 222 -10.66 -0.93 15.66
N SER A 223 -10.00 0.15 16.05
CA SER A 223 -8.59 0.25 16.43
C SER A 223 -8.03 -0.91 17.28
N SER A 224 -8.88 -1.76 17.86
CA SER A 224 -8.46 -2.94 18.62
C SER A 224 -7.68 -3.96 17.77
N ILE A 225 -8.09 -4.22 16.51
CA ILE A 225 -7.40 -5.18 15.63
C ILE A 225 -6.04 -4.63 15.20
N PHE A 226 -6.01 -3.37 14.78
CA PHE A 226 -4.76 -2.68 14.42
C PHE A 226 -3.81 -2.54 15.61
N GLY A 227 -4.34 -2.17 16.80
CA GLY A 227 -3.56 -2.10 18.03
C GLY A 227 -3.02 -3.46 18.47
N THR A 228 -3.75 -4.54 18.22
CA THR A 228 -3.26 -5.90 18.49
C THR A 228 -2.12 -6.26 17.54
N SER A 229 -2.21 -5.91 16.25
CA SER A 229 -1.14 -6.10 15.28
C SER A 229 0.12 -5.30 15.66
N LEU A 230 -0.01 -4.03 16.04
CA LEU A 230 1.11 -3.19 16.46
C LEU A 230 1.85 -3.81 17.65
N LYS A 231 1.13 -4.20 18.69
CA LYS A 231 1.71 -4.85 19.88
C LYS A 231 2.35 -6.19 19.55
N HIS A 232 1.75 -6.96 18.64
CA HIS A 232 2.31 -8.24 18.18
C HIS A 232 3.67 -8.05 17.54
N TYR A 233 3.80 -7.16 16.52
CA TYR A 233 5.08 -6.95 15.83
C TYR A 233 6.11 -6.28 16.73
N HIS A 234 5.71 -5.33 17.59
CA HIS A 234 6.61 -4.76 18.58
C HIS A 234 7.16 -5.84 19.54
N SER A 235 6.32 -6.76 20.01
CA SER A 235 6.78 -7.86 20.87
C SER A 235 7.71 -8.84 20.17
N LYS A 236 7.70 -8.89 18.84
CA LYS A 236 8.64 -9.66 18.00
C LYS A 236 9.94 -8.90 17.69
N GLY A 237 10.07 -7.68 18.16
CA GLY A 237 11.28 -6.86 18.00
C GLY A 237 11.20 -5.83 16.87
N PHE A 238 9.99 -5.48 16.38
CA PHE A 238 9.81 -4.33 15.50
C PHE A 238 10.22 -3.06 16.23
N LYS A 239 11.25 -2.40 15.74
CA LYS A 239 11.77 -1.16 16.32
C LYS A 239 11.01 0.02 15.73
N LEU A 240 10.30 0.72 16.58
CA LEU A 240 9.54 1.92 16.25
C LEU A 240 10.40 3.17 16.52
N LEU A 241 10.18 4.24 15.76
CA LEU A 241 11.04 5.43 15.80
C LEU A 241 11.00 6.19 17.13
N ASN A 242 9.86 6.17 17.81
CA ASN A 242 9.66 6.93 19.07
C ASN A 242 9.54 6.04 20.31
N ILE A 243 9.71 4.73 20.19
CA ILE A 243 9.49 3.77 21.29
C ILE A 243 10.72 2.89 21.51
#